data_0f3dec3243d78456909594ea15d94172
#
_entry.id   0f3dec3243d78456909594ea15d94172
#
_cell.length_a   1.000
_cell.length_b   1.000
_cell.length_c   1.000
_cell.angle_alpha   90.00
_cell.angle_beta   90.00
_cell.angle_gamma   90.00
#
_symmetry.space_group_name_H-M   'P 1'
#
loop_
_entity.id
_entity.type
_entity.pdbx_description
1 polymer ?
#
loop_
_entity_poly.entity_id
_entity_poly.type
_entity_poly.pdbx_seq_one_letter_code
_entity_poly.pdbx_strand_id
1 'polypeptide(L)'
;KVWFIKYLVYPGLISVIILQINSSLTPIMKKYFLGAGNDYKNIYTFKGYYSYDDYKEIRAIVKNKRVLSIGLDPMVAVMNNIKTIDGYHTLYPLSYKSKFRKIIENELENNEKFQKYYDNWGSRVYAFVSNPNNILINYKAAKEIGADYVISKFNLSSDDLVLECRKCKNNLYLYQIK
;
A
#
# COMPACT_ATOMS: atom_id res chain seq x y z
N LYS A 1 -46.64 -20.28 -23.11
CA LYS A 1 -45.58 -20.42 -22.09
C LYS A 1 -44.17 -20.13 -22.64
N VAL A 2 -43.82 -20.65 -23.83
CA VAL A 2 -42.48 -20.41 -24.45
C VAL A 2 -42.27 -18.97 -24.88
N TRP A 3 -43.31 -18.25 -25.27
CA TRP A 3 -43.24 -16.83 -25.68
C TRP A 3 -42.84 -15.91 -24.50
N PHE A 4 -43.37 -16.13 -23.29
CA PHE A 4 -43.04 -15.41 -22.06
C PHE A 4 -41.55 -15.54 -21.70
N ILE A 5 -40.99 -16.73 -21.89
CA ILE A 5 -39.56 -16.98 -21.62
C ILE A 5 -38.66 -16.15 -22.54
N LYS A 6 -38.98 -16.04 -23.84
CA LYS A 6 -38.16 -15.26 -24.79
C LYS A 6 -38.13 -13.76 -24.46
N TYR A 7 -39.25 -13.19 -24.05
CA TYR A 7 -39.35 -11.74 -23.84
C TYR A 7 -38.96 -11.25 -22.47
N LEU A 8 -38.85 -12.12 -21.48
CA LEU A 8 -38.42 -11.77 -20.12
C LEU A 8 -37.04 -12.33 -19.76
N VAL A 9 -36.81 -13.60 -20.10
CA VAL A 9 -35.52 -14.26 -19.66
C VAL A 9 -34.36 -13.78 -20.50
N TYR A 10 -34.49 -13.66 -21.82
CA TYR A 10 -33.36 -13.18 -22.64
C TYR A 10 -32.97 -11.73 -22.36
N PRO A 11 -33.87 -10.76 -22.26
CA PRO A 11 -33.50 -9.40 -21.87
C PRO A 11 -32.90 -9.36 -20.46
N GLY A 12 -33.39 -10.17 -19.52
CA GLY A 12 -32.82 -10.31 -18.19
C GLY A 12 -31.36 -10.81 -18.21
N LEU A 13 -31.10 -11.88 -18.96
CA LEU A 13 -29.74 -12.42 -19.15
C LEU A 13 -28.81 -11.41 -19.81
N ILE A 14 -29.28 -10.72 -20.87
CA ILE A 14 -28.49 -9.68 -21.53
C ILE A 14 -28.17 -8.55 -20.56
N SER A 15 -29.12 -8.12 -19.74
CA SER A 15 -28.89 -7.09 -18.71
C SER A 15 -27.84 -7.51 -17.68
N VAL A 16 -27.89 -8.76 -17.21
CA VAL A 16 -26.88 -9.30 -16.29
C VAL A 16 -25.49 -9.33 -16.94
N ILE A 17 -25.41 -9.76 -18.21
CA ILE A 17 -24.15 -9.78 -18.96
C ILE A 17 -23.59 -8.35 -19.10
N ILE A 18 -24.43 -7.37 -19.46
CA ILE A 18 -24.01 -5.96 -19.58
C ILE A 18 -23.51 -5.44 -18.23
N LEU A 19 -24.19 -5.73 -17.12
CA LEU A 19 -23.78 -5.33 -15.79
C LEU A 19 -22.45 -5.97 -15.39
N GLN A 20 -22.26 -7.26 -15.67
CA GLN A 20 -21.00 -7.95 -15.42
C GLN A 20 -19.85 -7.38 -16.25
N ILE A 21 -20.06 -7.13 -17.54
CA ILE A 21 -19.06 -6.49 -18.40
C ILE A 21 -18.71 -5.11 -17.84
N ASN A 22 -19.68 -4.30 -17.47
CA ASN A 22 -19.43 -2.97 -16.92
C ASN A 22 -18.68 -3.00 -15.58
N SER A 23 -19.00 -3.96 -14.72
CA SER A 23 -18.26 -4.14 -13.44
C SER A 23 -16.85 -4.69 -13.64
N SER A 24 -16.63 -5.49 -14.67
CA SER A 24 -15.34 -6.09 -15.01
C SER A 24 -14.44 -5.18 -15.84
N LEU A 25 -15.01 -4.15 -16.50
CA LEU A 25 -14.23 -3.17 -17.24
C LEU A 25 -13.28 -2.43 -16.29
N THR A 26 -11.98 -2.62 -16.49
CA THR A 26 -10.98 -1.86 -15.76
C THR A 26 -11.15 -0.36 -16.04
N PRO A 27 -10.76 0.52 -15.11
CA PRO A 27 -10.82 1.97 -15.33
C PRO A 27 -10.15 2.44 -16.62
N ILE A 28 -9.12 1.72 -17.08
CA ILE A 28 -8.45 1.99 -18.37
C ILE A 28 -9.41 1.72 -19.54
N MET A 29 -10.11 0.59 -19.53
CA MET A 29 -11.08 0.26 -20.57
C MET A 29 -12.26 1.24 -20.55
N LYS A 30 -12.73 1.63 -19.35
CA LYS A 30 -13.75 2.68 -19.21
C LYS A 30 -13.32 4.00 -19.82
N LYS A 31 -12.06 4.40 -19.65
CA LYS A 31 -11.49 5.59 -20.27
C LYS A 31 -11.50 5.48 -21.81
N TYR A 32 -11.08 4.35 -22.36
CA TYR A 32 -11.02 4.14 -23.80
C TYR A 32 -12.41 4.10 -24.44
N PHE A 33 -13.38 3.44 -23.80
CA PHE A 33 -14.73 3.25 -24.35
C PHE A 33 -15.72 4.34 -23.99
N LEU A 34 -15.57 5.01 -22.84
CA LEU A 34 -16.53 5.97 -22.30
C LEU A 34 -15.98 7.40 -22.22
N GLY A 35 -14.74 7.64 -22.63
CA GLY A 35 -14.13 8.97 -22.58
C GLY A 35 -13.97 9.56 -21.16
N ALA A 36 -14.12 8.75 -20.12
CA ALA A 36 -14.05 9.23 -18.75
C ALA A 36 -12.65 9.77 -18.39
N GLY A 37 -12.64 10.95 -17.83
CA GLY A 37 -11.54 11.87 -17.47
C GLY A 37 -10.16 11.36 -17.09
N ASN A 38 -9.24 12.32 -17.02
CA ASN A 38 -7.80 12.14 -16.91
C ASN A 38 -7.27 11.63 -15.54
N ASP A 39 -8.12 11.47 -14.51
CA ASP A 39 -7.69 11.24 -13.13
C ASP A 39 -7.22 9.80 -12.82
N TYR A 40 -7.38 8.90 -13.76
CA TYR A 40 -6.97 7.49 -13.63
C TYR A 40 -5.60 7.20 -14.26
N LYS A 41 -4.76 8.22 -14.44
CA LYS A 41 -3.41 8.02 -14.99
C LYS A 41 -2.62 7.10 -14.05
N ASN A 42 -2.26 5.95 -14.53
CA ASN A 42 -1.24 5.05 -14.01
C ASN A 42 -1.57 4.12 -12.83
N ILE A 43 -2.55 4.42 -11.94
CA ILE A 43 -2.80 3.62 -10.74
C ILE A 43 -3.24 2.18 -11.07
N TYR A 44 -3.89 1.96 -12.19
CA TYR A 44 -4.50 0.69 -12.56
C TYR A 44 -3.71 -0.12 -13.59
N THR A 45 -2.53 0.36 -13.99
CA THR A 45 -1.58 -0.43 -14.77
C THR A 45 -0.51 -1.00 -13.85
N PHE A 46 0.02 -2.17 -14.17
CA PHE A 46 1.14 -2.76 -13.44
C PHE A 46 2.31 -1.78 -13.34
N LYS A 47 2.69 -1.16 -14.46
CA LYS A 47 3.77 -0.15 -14.49
C LYS A 47 3.45 1.06 -13.60
N GLY A 48 2.21 1.55 -13.65
CA GLY A 48 1.77 2.71 -12.87
C GLY A 48 1.70 2.42 -11.37
N TYR A 49 1.15 1.27 -10.98
CA TYR A 49 1.03 0.90 -9.58
C TYR A 49 2.39 0.68 -8.92
N TYR A 50 3.30 -0.04 -9.57
CA TYR A 50 4.61 -0.34 -9.01
C TYR A 50 5.66 0.76 -9.23
N SER A 51 5.37 1.78 -10.03
CA SER A 51 6.16 3.02 -10.16
C SER A 51 7.68 2.79 -10.28
N TYR A 52 8.13 1.87 -11.15
CA TYR A 52 9.53 1.46 -11.26
C TYR A 52 10.52 2.62 -11.45
N ASP A 53 10.12 3.64 -12.20
CA ASP A 53 10.96 4.80 -12.48
C ASP A 53 11.17 5.67 -11.24
N ASP A 54 10.17 5.72 -10.33
CA ASP A 54 10.21 6.53 -9.12
C ASP A 54 11.07 5.90 -8.03
N TYR A 55 11.04 4.57 -7.95
CA TYR A 55 11.83 3.80 -6.99
C TYR A 55 13.28 3.57 -7.40
N LYS A 56 13.67 3.93 -8.63
CA LYS A 56 15.04 3.73 -9.13
C LYS A 56 16.08 4.49 -8.29
N GLU A 57 15.79 5.73 -7.94
CA GLU A 57 16.67 6.56 -7.10
C GLU A 57 16.73 6.03 -5.67
N ILE A 58 15.58 5.73 -5.07
CA ILE A 58 15.47 5.15 -3.73
C ILE A 58 16.29 3.85 -3.65
N ARG A 59 16.14 2.96 -4.63
CA ARG A 59 16.90 1.71 -4.70
C ARG A 59 18.41 1.94 -4.78
N ALA A 60 18.85 2.96 -5.49
CA ALA A 60 20.29 3.30 -5.60
C ALA A 60 20.88 3.74 -4.26
N ILE A 61 20.10 4.46 -3.43
CA ILE A 61 20.50 4.89 -2.08
C ILE A 61 20.45 3.73 -1.10
N VAL A 62 19.31 3.03 -1.04
CA VAL A 62 19.05 1.98 -0.05
C VAL A 62 19.92 0.74 -0.27
N LYS A 63 20.22 0.39 -1.54
CA LYS A 63 21.03 -0.79 -1.92
C LYS A 63 20.46 -2.09 -1.31
N ASN A 64 21.27 -2.75 -0.47
CA ASN A 64 20.92 -4.02 0.20
C ASN A 64 20.28 -3.85 1.57
N LYS A 65 20.03 -2.62 2.01
CA LYS A 65 19.42 -2.31 3.29
C LYS A 65 17.91 -2.56 3.26
N ARG A 66 17.30 -2.68 4.44
CA ARG A 66 15.86 -2.92 4.57
C ARG A 66 15.13 -1.62 4.86
N VAL A 67 13.90 -1.54 4.36
CA VAL A 67 13.04 -0.37 4.54
C VAL A 67 11.76 -0.72 5.30
N LEU A 68 11.18 0.29 5.95
CA LEU A 68 9.80 0.34 6.42
C LEU A 68 9.01 1.27 5.50
N SER A 69 7.81 0.87 5.10
CA SER A 69 6.92 1.68 4.24
C SER A 69 5.85 2.37 5.09
N ILE A 70 5.68 3.68 4.95
CA ILE A 70 4.66 4.47 5.68
C ILE A 70 3.71 5.14 4.71
N GLY A 71 2.41 4.81 4.82
CA GLY A 71 1.36 5.31 3.93
C GLY A 71 1.45 4.78 2.50
N LEU A 72 2.14 3.67 2.30
CA LEU A 72 2.40 3.00 1.02
C LEU A 72 2.16 1.49 1.18
N ASP A 73 1.84 0.85 0.06
CA ASP A 73 1.86 -0.62 0.01
C ASP A 73 3.32 -1.10 0.00
N PRO A 74 3.77 -1.86 1.02
CA PRO A 74 5.15 -2.35 1.09
C PRO A 74 5.52 -3.27 -0.09
N MET A 75 4.53 -3.90 -0.74
CA MET A 75 4.77 -4.73 -1.92
C MET A 75 5.29 -3.92 -3.11
N VAL A 76 5.01 -2.61 -3.17
CA VAL A 76 5.59 -1.72 -4.19
C VAL A 76 7.11 -1.65 -4.06
N ALA A 77 7.64 -1.53 -2.85
CA ALA A 77 9.09 -1.57 -2.60
C ALA A 77 9.70 -2.94 -2.99
N VAL A 78 9.04 -4.04 -2.59
CA VAL A 78 9.46 -5.41 -2.94
C VAL A 78 9.55 -5.61 -4.45
N MET A 79 8.52 -5.19 -5.19
CA MET A 79 8.51 -5.30 -6.67
C MET A 79 9.55 -4.41 -7.34
N ASN A 80 10.08 -3.43 -6.63
CA ASN A 80 11.21 -2.60 -7.05
C ASN A 80 12.58 -3.12 -6.56
N ASN A 81 12.67 -4.39 -6.14
CA ASN A 81 13.89 -5.03 -5.61
C ASN A 81 14.47 -4.32 -4.38
N ILE A 82 13.62 -3.76 -3.53
CA ILE A 82 13.98 -3.19 -2.23
C ILE A 82 13.53 -4.14 -1.14
N LYS A 83 14.44 -4.53 -0.24
CA LYS A 83 14.14 -5.39 0.89
C LYS A 83 13.30 -4.62 1.92
N THR A 84 12.23 -5.22 2.42
CA THR A 84 11.35 -4.62 3.41
C THR A 84 11.35 -5.40 4.73
N ILE A 85 10.97 -4.73 5.82
CA ILE A 85 10.63 -5.38 7.09
C ILE A 85 9.13 -5.59 7.25
N ASP A 86 8.35 -5.05 6.35
CA ASP A 86 6.90 -5.07 6.32
C ASP A 86 6.37 -5.75 5.05
N GLY A 87 5.09 -6.09 5.04
CA GLY A 87 4.46 -6.72 3.88
C GLY A 87 2.99 -7.01 4.08
N TYR A 88 2.26 -7.00 2.99
CA TYR A 88 0.84 -7.31 2.97
C TYR A 88 0.61 -8.78 2.57
N HIS A 89 1.05 -9.72 3.44
CA HIS A 89 0.80 -11.16 3.30
C HIS A 89 0.65 -11.83 4.68
N THR A 90 0.16 -13.06 4.71
CA THR A 90 -0.20 -13.77 5.94
C THR A 90 0.84 -14.80 6.38
N LEU A 91 2.06 -14.75 5.84
CA LEU A 91 3.09 -15.77 6.07
C LEU A 91 4.09 -15.41 7.18
N TYR A 92 3.96 -14.26 7.82
CA TYR A 92 4.83 -13.89 8.91
C TYR A 92 4.57 -14.74 10.15
N PRO A 93 5.62 -15.20 10.87
CA PRO A 93 5.47 -15.83 12.18
C PRO A 93 4.82 -14.87 13.19
N LEU A 94 4.00 -15.38 14.09
CA LEU A 94 3.37 -14.56 15.14
C LEU A 94 4.41 -13.85 16.02
N SER A 95 5.57 -14.48 16.28
CA SER A 95 6.69 -13.88 17.00
C SER A 95 7.23 -12.63 16.28
N TYR A 96 7.26 -12.64 14.95
CA TYR A 96 7.64 -11.47 14.15
C TYR A 96 6.57 -10.37 14.22
N LYS A 97 5.29 -10.76 14.09
CA LYS A 97 4.15 -9.83 14.25
C LYS A 97 4.20 -9.11 15.61
N SER A 98 4.50 -9.84 16.69
CA SER A 98 4.61 -9.26 18.04
C SER A 98 5.78 -8.25 18.15
N LYS A 99 6.91 -8.51 17.48
CA LYS A 99 8.02 -7.55 17.40
C LYS A 99 7.63 -6.33 16.58
N PHE A 100 6.98 -6.52 15.45
CA PHE A 100 6.52 -5.44 14.57
C PHE A 100 5.45 -4.57 15.26
N ARG A 101 4.61 -5.15 16.12
CA ARG A 101 3.61 -4.40 16.89
C ARG A 101 4.21 -3.23 17.69
N LYS A 102 5.42 -3.39 18.21
CA LYS A 102 6.13 -2.31 18.94
C LYS A 102 6.44 -1.10 18.08
N ILE A 103 6.58 -1.28 16.76
CA ILE A 103 6.82 -0.17 15.82
C ILE A 103 5.58 0.73 15.72
N ILE A 104 4.40 0.12 15.71
CA ILE A 104 3.11 0.78 15.48
C ILE A 104 2.26 0.92 16.74
N GLU A 105 2.81 0.63 17.92
CA GLU A 105 2.07 0.57 19.18
C GLU A 105 1.29 1.85 19.45
N ASN A 106 1.94 3.00 19.35
CA ASN A 106 1.29 4.30 19.57
C ASN A 106 0.17 4.59 18.55
N GLU A 107 0.30 4.14 17.29
CA GLU A 107 -0.75 4.25 16.29
C GLU A 107 -1.95 3.37 16.64
N LEU A 108 -1.70 2.18 17.18
CA LEU A 108 -2.76 1.25 17.57
C LEU A 108 -3.48 1.73 18.83
N GLU A 109 -2.77 2.27 19.83
CA GLU A 109 -3.36 2.82 21.07
C GLU A 109 -4.27 4.02 20.78
N ASN A 110 -3.94 4.82 19.79
CA ASN A 110 -4.76 5.96 19.38
C ASN A 110 -5.93 5.59 18.45
N ASN A 111 -6.06 4.32 18.05
CA ASN A 111 -7.12 3.88 17.15
C ASN A 111 -7.56 2.45 17.46
N GLU A 112 -8.60 2.31 18.28
CA GLU A 112 -9.15 1.02 18.70
C GLU A 112 -9.53 0.10 17.52
N LYS A 113 -10.00 0.68 16.40
CA LYS A 113 -10.35 -0.09 15.20
C LYS A 113 -9.10 -0.72 14.57
N PHE A 114 -7.99 0.04 14.48
CA PHE A 114 -6.72 -0.48 13.97
C PHE A 114 -6.13 -1.50 14.95
N GLN A 115 -6.22 -1.25 16.24
CA GLN A 115 -5.77 -2.18 17.28
C GLN A 115 -6.49 -3.53 17.16
N LYS A 116 -7.84 -3.52 17.15
CA LYS A 116 -8.64 -4.74 16.97
C LYS A 116 -8.31 -5.45 15.67
N TYR A 117 -8.17 -4.70 14.58
CA TYR A 117 -7.81 -5.26 13.28
C TYR A 117 -6.43 -5.93 13.30
N TYR A 118 -5.43 -5.26 13.86
CA TYR A 118 -4.06 -5.79 13.92
C TYR A 118 -3.98 -7.00 14.85
N ASP A 119 -4.48 -6.87 16.08
CA ASP A 119 -4.31 -7.88 17.13
C ASP A 119 -5.11 -9.16 16.80
N ASN A 120 -6.32 -9.05 16.25
CA ASN A 120 -7.22 -10.18 16.01
C ASN A 120 -7.09 -10.83 14.63
N TRP A 121 -6.34 -10.26 13.70
CA TRP A 121 -6.35 -10.71 12.33
C TRP A 121 -4.97 -11.13 11.80
N GLY A 122 -4.81 -12.42 11.60
CA GLY A 122 -3.69 -13.01 10.86
C GLY A 122 -2.30 -12.54 11.29
N SER A 123 -1.33 -12.67 10.40
CA SER A 123 0.08 -12.33 10.62
C SER A 123 0.59 -11.22 9.69
N ARG A 124 -0.29 -10.38 9.18
CA ARG A 124 0.08 -9.23 8.36
C ARG A 124 0.88 -8.23 9.17
N VAL A 125 1.94 -7.68 8.59
CA VAL A 125 2.80 -6.69 9.22
C VAL A 125 3.03 -5.53 8.27
N TYR A 126 2.43 -4.39 8.55
CA TYR A 126 2.63 -3.13 7.83
C TYR A 126 2.24 -1.95 8.73
N ALA A 127 2.80 -0.78 8.44
CA ALA A 127 2.56 0.41 9.26
C ALA A 127 1.15 0.98 9.01
N PHE A 128 0.40 1.13 10.09
CA PHE A 128 -0.84 1.90 10.09
C PHE A 128 -0.54 3.37 10.32
N VAL A 129 -1.35 4.24 9.75
CA VAL A 129 -1.30 5.68 9.96
C VAL A 129 -2.70 6.15 10.27
N SER A 130 -2.94 6.56 11.52
CA SER A 130 -4.22 7.06 11.99
C SER A 130 -4.44 8.52 11.56
N ASN A 131 -3.39 9.32 11.67
CA ASN A 131 -3.41 10.74 11.32
C ASN A 131 -2.16 11.10 10.51
N PRO A 132 -2.29 11.45 9.22
CA PRO A 132 -1.18 11.84 8.37
C PRO A 132 -0.37 13.06 8.86
N ASN A 133 -0.97 13.91 9.68
CA ASN A 133 -0.31 15.08 10.25
C ASN A 133 0.42 14.80 11.58
N ASN A 134 0.16 13.65 12.20
CA ASN A 134 0.79 13.23 13.44
C ASN A 134 1.01 11.73 13.43
N ILE A 135 2.13 11.30 12.87
CA ILE A 135 2.49 9.90 12.66
C ILE A 135 3.35 9.42 13.82
N LEU A 136 2.87 8.39 14.53
CA LEU A 136 3.40 7.92 15.80
C LEU A 136 4.08 6.55 15.64
N ILE A 137 5.19 6.53 14.91
CA ILE A 137 5.98 5.32 14.65
C ILE A 137 7.21 5.27 15.57
N ASN A 138 7.47 4.11 16.15
CA ASN A 138 8.68 3.85 16.91
C ASN A 138 9.82 3.39 15.99
N TYR A 139 10.65 4.34 15.57
CA TYR A 139 11.75 4.07 14.62
C TYR A 139 12.88 3.25 15.26
N LYS A 140 13.09 3.36 16.57
CA LYS A 140 14.08 2.52 17.30
C LYS A 140 13.68 1.05 17.24
N ALA A 141 12.41 0.75 17.51
CA ALA A 141 11.89 -0.61 17.37
C ALA A 141 11.97 -1.12 15.92
N ALA A 142 11.79 -0.24 14.93
CA ALA A 142 11.98 -0.59 13.52
C ALA A 142 13.45 -0.93 13.21
N LYS A 143 14.39 -0.17 13.77
CA LYS A 143 15.83 -0.44 13.66
C LYS A 143 16.21 -1.78 14.28
N GLU A 144 15.67 -2.12 15.46
CA GLU A 144 15.92 -3.38 16.16
C GLU A 144 15.52 -4.62 15.33
N ILE A 145 14.47 -4.54 14.51
CA ILE A 145 14.07 -5.64 13.63
C ILE A 145 14.67 -5.55 12.23
N GLY A 146 15.59 -4.60 12.03
CA GLY A 146 16.46 -4.51 10.89
C GLY A 146 16.05 -3.53 9.80
N ALA A 147 15.20 -2.54 10.06
CA ALA A 147 14.99 -1.41 9.17
C ALA A 147 16.14 -0.42 9.26
N ASP A 148 16.73 -0.09 8.13
CA ASP A 148 17.75 0.95 8.03
C ASP A 148 17.16 2.26 7.50
N TYR A 149 16.08 2.17 6.71
CA TYR A 149 15.43 3.29 6.06
C TYR A 149 13.92 3.26 6.20
N VAL A 150 13.30 4.42 6.00
CA VAL A 150 11.85 4.59 5.90
C VAL A 150 11.53 5.22 4.55
N ILE A 151 10.64 4.60 3.78
CA ILE A 151 10.01 5.21 2.61
C ILE A 151 8.63 5.70 3.03
N SER A 152 8.35 6.98 2.85
CA SER A 152 7.09 7.57 3.29
C SER A 152 6.42 8.40 2.19
N LYS A 153 5.09 8.33 2.15
CA LYS A 153 4.25 9.27 1.39
C LYS A 153 4.12 10.62 2.12
N PHE A 154 4.43 10.65 3.41
CA PHE A 154 4.27 11.82 4.27
C PHE A 154 5.61 12.40 4.66
N ASN A 155 5.64 13.71 4.90
CA ASN A 155 6.80 14.35 5.52
C ASN A 155 6.82 13.99 7.01
N LEU A 156 7.85 13.27 7.43
CA LEU A 156 8.01 12.80 8.80
C LEU A 156 8.92 13.76 9.58
N SER A 157 8.59 14.00 10.83
CA SER A 157 9.43 14.76 11.76
C SER A 157 9.73 13.89 12.97
N SER A 158 10.99 13.51 13.15
CA SER A 158 11.47 12.74 14.30
C SER A 158 12.98 12.91 14.44
N ASP A 159 13.46 12.98 15.69
CA ASP A 159 14.90 13.04 15.98
C ASP A 159 15.64 11.75 15.62
N ASP A 160 14.92 10.63 15.50
CA ASP A 160 15.47 9.33 15.10
C ASP A 160 15.67 9.19 13.58
N LEU A 161 15.27 10.20 12.78
CA LEU A 161 15.33 10.17 11.32
C LEU A 161 16.28 11.21 10.75
N VAL A 162 17.00 10.82 9.70
CA VAL A 162 17.77 11.73 8.85
C VAL A 162 17.15 11.71 7.46
N LEU A 163 16.78 12.87 6.96
CA LEU A 163 16.21 13.00 5.62
C LEU A 163 17.32 12.83 4.56
N GLU A 164 17.23 11.75 3.78
CA GLU A 164 18.14 11.46 2.67
C GLU A 164 17.65 12.06 1.34
N CYS A 165 16.34 12.00 1.11
CA CYS A 165 15.76 12.55 -0.09
C CYS A 165 14.38 13.16 0.18
N ARG A 166 14.22 14.41 -0.18
CA ARG A 166 12.94 15.11 -0.15
C ARG A 166 12.32 15.08 -1.55
N LYS A 167 11.14 14.46 -1.64
CA LYS A 167 10.44 14.32 -2.92
C LYS A 167 11.29 13.59 -3.98
N CYS A 168 11.91 12.51 -3.59
CA CYS A 168 12.43 11.55 -4.56
C CYS A 168 11.29 11.24 -5.50
N LYS A 169 11.45 11.41 -6.80
CA LYS A 169 10.35 11.35 -7.78
C LYS A 169 8.96 10.95 -7.21
N ASN A 170 7.87 11.60 -7.62
CA ASN A 170 6.48 11.39 -7.17
C ASN A 170 6.18 11.67 -5.68
N ASN A 171 6.83 12.65 -5.08
CA ASN A 171 6.55 13.10 -3.71
C ASN A 171 6.81 12.04 -2.62
N LEU A 172 7.63 11.03 -2.87
CA LEU A 172 8.12 10.13 -1.83
C LEU A 172 9.24 10.77 -1.03
N TYR A 173 9.29 10.43 0.24
CA TYR A 173 10.37 10.82 1.14
C TYR A 173 11.15 9.59 1.54
N LEU A 174 12.47 9.72 1.58
CA LEU A 174 13.38 8.69 2.08
C LEU A 174 14.11 9.21 3.30
N TYR A 175 14.06 8.47 4.39
CA TYR A 175 14.75 8.76 5.63
C TYR A 175 15.66 7.60 6.02
N GLN A 176 16.84 7.91 6.54
CA GLN A 176 17.68 6.94 7.24
C GLN A 176 17.29 6.93 8.72
N ILE A 177 17.20 5.75 9.32
CA ILE A 177 17.01 5.57 10.77
C ILE A 177 18.39 5.61 11.43
N LYS A 178 18.55 6.48 12.43
CA LYS A 178 19.79 6.64 13.21
C LYS A 178 20.20 5.40 13.99
#